data_fb96f1948095ca02ab996c994a02c06c
#
_entry.id   fb96f1948095ca02ab996c994a02c06c
#
_cell.length_a   1.000
_cell.length_b   1.000
_cell.length_c   1.000
_cell.angle_alpha   90.00
_cell.angle_beta   90.00
_cell.angle_gamma   90.00
#
_symmetry.space_group_name_H-M   'P 1'
#
loop_
_entity.id
_entity.type
_entity.pdbx_description
1 polymer ?
#
loop_
_entity_poly.entity_id
_entity_poly.type
_entity_poly.pdbx_seq_one_letter_code
_entity_poly.pdbx_strand_id
1 'polypeptide(L)'
;MKRVLILLIAAVLSLGLMTACEKGEAKMGLEWHNNPSSKEEWMDNARITSLTNLGNTYRLKNAIEKAKKGEDVTIAYIGGSITEGDNQPTSYASRSYNYFVETFAKNPDKCHYVNAGISGTPSVLGSLRLENDVLSHNPDIVFVEYAVNDGGEPIYYDAYDSIIRECLGYESKPAVILLFARMEEGWTSQDWKKQIGAHYDVSMISYADGITYLFDNNVMQWSEFSNDYTHPHAEGNAVVADFIAYFYDEVNRLDAPATDINVDMIDPMYAEFYMGAHMLTNDNSDPADLGTWKKGSSGFHYSDGWTKTWDDRNGPLVFEFTGKHAYVVYPASGTKTFGTLVANVYFNGELVDTVEFNEYLEGGWNCPYVGTLHHSPKVGDYRIEFTAKEDNVKCDLQVLAVAYTDK
;
A
#
# COMPACT_ATOMS: atom_id res chain seq x y z
N MET A 1 27.66 53.89 11.35
CA MET A 1 27.17 53.17 12.53
C MET A 1 25.74 52.67 12.26
N LYS A 2 25.56 51.56 11.55
CA LYS A 2 24.28 50.83 11.35
C LYS A 2 24.58 49.54 10.56
N ARG A 3 25.36 48.59 11.11
CA ARG A 3 25.55 47.27 10.59
C ARG A 3 26.10 46.30 11.68
N VAL A 4 25.45 46.25 12.84
CA VAL A 4 25.75 45.23 13.88
C VAL A 4 24.48 45.00 14.71
N LEU A 5 23.36 44.58 14.11
CA LEU A 5 22.19 44.19 14.88
C LEU A 5 21.26 43.18 14.15
N ILE A 6 21.79 42.34 13.28
CA ILE A 6 20.96 41.32 12.60
C ILE A 6 21.53 39.90 12.78
N LEU A 7 22.58 39.69 13.55
CA LEU A 7 23.22 38.38 13.73
C LEU A 7 23.04 37.76 15.12
N LEU A 8 22.11 38.23 15.93
CA LEU A 8 21.87 37.76 17.31
C LEU A 8 20.44 37.25 17.56
N ILE A 9 19.58 37.14 16.54
CA ILE A 9 18.20 36.61 16.68
C ILE A 9 18.05 35.18 16.11
N ALA A 10 19.01 34.69 15.33
CA ALA A 10 18.96 33.33 14.78
C ALA A 10 19.54 32.22 15.71
N ALA A 11 20.17 32.59 16.83
CA ALA A 11 20.79 31.66 17.76
C ALA A 11 19.97 31.36 19.04
N VAL A 12 18.79 31.96 19.21
CA VAL A 12 17.98 31.79 20.43
C VAL A 12 16.70 30.98 20.16
N LEU A 13 16.38 30.66 18.91
CA LEU A 13 15.22 29.83 18.55
C LEU A 13 15.49 28.33 18.43
N SER A 14 16.75 27.90 18.57
CA SER A 14 17.11 26.47 18.58
C SER A 14 17.39 25.89 19.98
N LEU A 15 17.26 26.68 21.05
CA LEU A 15 17.43 26.22 22.43
C LEU A 15 16.14 26.19 23.26
N GLY A 16 15.00 26.49 22.67
CA GLY A 16 13.72 26.62 23.38
C GLY A 16 12.78 25.43 23.30
N LEU A 17 13.18 24.32 22.65
CA LEU A 17 12.33 23.11 22.48
C LEU A 17 12.85 21.86 23.22
N MET A 18 13.84 22.00 24.09
CA MET A 18 14.37 20.88 24.87
C MET A 18 14.09 20.96 26.39
N THR A 19 13.06 21.67 26.83
CA THR A 19 12.71 21.67 28.25
C THR A 19 11.22 21.54 28.47
N ALA A 20 10.64 20.39 28.11
CA ALA A 20 9.37 19.93 28.67
C ALA A 20 9.21 18.43 28.37
N CYS A 21 9.93 17.58 29.05
CA CYS A 21 9.47 16.27 29.50
C CYS A 21 10.55 15.58 30.34
N GLU A 22 10.80 16.06 31.55
CA GLU A 22 11.38 15.23 32.57
C GLU A 22 10.30 14.39 33.22
N LYS A 23 9.97 13.25 32.60
CA LYS A 23 9.44 12.04 33.26
C LYS A 23 9.70 10.85 32.36
N GLY A 24 10.75 10.08 32.69
CA GLY A 24 11.00 8.76 32.14
C GLY A 24 11.55 8.80 30.71
N GLU A 25 12.82 9.05 30.55
CA GLU A 25 13.56 8.71 29.32
C GLU A 25 13.44 7.19 29.14
N ALA A 26 12.55 6.76 28.25
CA ALA A 26 12.63 5.43 27.66
C ALA A 26 14.00 5.36 26.95
N LYS A 27 14.95 4.63 27.49
CA LYS A 27 16.23 4.39 26.82
C LYS A 27 15.90 3.67 25.52
N MET A 28 16.14 4.31 24.38
CA MET A 28 16.19 3.61 23.10
C MET A 28 17.17 2.45 23.22
N GLY A 29 16.78 1.24 22.80
CA GLY A 29 17.58 0.05 23.11
C GLY A 29 18.92 -0.02 22.38
N LEU A 30 19.04 0.63 21.23
CA LEU A 30 20.31 0.74 20.52
C LEU A 30 20.87 2.17 20.66
N GLU A 31 22.17 2.25 20.86
CA GLU A 31 22.90 3.51 20.86
C GLU A 31 23.57 3.70 19.48
N TRP A 32 23.61 4.96 19.02
CA TRP A 32 24.30 5.31 17.80
C TRP A 32 25.83 5.18 17.97
N HIS A 33 26.47 4.39 17.11
CA HIS A 33 27.91 4.21 17.08
C HIS A 33 28.57 5.27 16.18
N ASN A 34 29.28 6.25 16.75
CA ASN A 34 29.93 7.30 15.97
C ASN A 34 31.10 6.78 15.10
N ASN A 35 31.74 5.70 15.52
CA ASN A 35 32.84 5.05 14.81
C ASN A 35 32.68 3.53 14.88
N PRO A 36 31.74 2.96 14.10
CA PRO A 36 31.46 1.53 14.14
C PRO A 36 32.74 0.73 13.81
N SER A 37 33.01 -0.26 14.65
CA SER A 37 34.22 -1.11 14.57
C SER A 37 33.90 -2.55 14.15
N SER A 38 32.63 -2.92 14.11
CA SER A 38 32.14 -4.24 13.73
C SER A 38 30.94 -4.12 12.78
N LYS A 39 30.66 -5.21 12.04
CA LYS A 39 29.48 -5.27 11.17
C LYS A 39 28.19 -5.05 11.99
N GLU A 40 28.12 -5.56 13.23
CA GLU A 40 26.95 -5.40 14.08
C GLU A 40 26.70 -3.94 14.47
N GLU A 41 27.73 -3.18 14.84
CA GLU A 41 27.60 -1.75 15.13
C GLU A 41 27.12 -0.94 13.90
N TRP A 42 27.54 -1.33 12.68
CA TRP A 42 26.98 -0.77 11.44
C TRP A 42 25.52 -1.14 11.24
N MET A 43 25.14 -2.37 11.55
CA MET A 43 23.75 -2.81 11.49
C MET A 43 22.88 -2.09 12.53
N ASP A 44 23.38 -1.84 13.74
CA ASP A 44 22.67 -1.05 14.76
C ASP A 44 22.36 0.37 14.26
N ASN A 45 23.35 1.03 13.65
CA ASN A 45 23.12 2.34 13.04
C ASN A 45 22.11 2.28 11.87
N ALA A 46 22.14 1.22 11.08
CA ALA A 46 21.17 1.02 10.00
C ALA A 46 19.76 0.79 10.53
N ARG A 47 19.58 0.02 11.61
CA ARG A 47 18.29 -0.16 12.32
C ARG A 47 17.75 1.18 12.80
N ILE A 48 18.59 1.98 13.48
CA ILE A 48 18.22 3.33 13.93
C ILE A 48 17.83 4.21 12.75
N THR A 49 18.61 4.17 11.65
CA THR A 49 18.34 4.96 10.44
C THR A 49 17.03 4.55 9.75
N SER A 50 16.69 3.25 9.79
CA SER A 50 15.45 2.74 9.19
C SER A 50 14.19 3.19 9.92
N LEU A 51 14.27 3.51 11.20
CA LEU A 51 13.15 3.97 12.00
C LEU A 51 12.88 5.45 11.74
N THR A 52 12.10 5.74 10.70
CA THR A 52 11.80 7.10 10.26
C THR A 52 10.90 7.86 11.24
N ASN A 53 9.88 7.21 11.77
CA ASN A 53 8.96 7.75 12.75
C ASN A 53 8.29 6.64 13.55
N LEU A 54 8.30 6.74 14.88
CA LEU A 54 7.52 5.85 15.74
C LEU A 54 6.02 6.11 15.60
N GLY A 55 5.62 7.37 15.38
CA GLY A 55 4.22 7.78 15.34
C GLY A 55 3.45 7.43 16.61
N ASN A 56 2.13 7.40 16.51
CA ASN A 56 1.27 6.97 17.60
C ASN A 56 1.23 5.43 17.71
N THR A 57 1.93 4.90 18.67
CA THR A 57 2.07 3.45 18.88
C THR A 57 0.95 2.82 19.70
N TYR A 58 -0.13 3.56 20.06
CA TYR A 58 -1.22 3.08 20.94
C TYR A 58 -1.81 1.75 20.45
N ARG A 59 -2.20 1.68 19.18
CA ARG A 59 -2.82 0.48 18.59
C ARG A 59 -1.85 -0.70 18.50
N LEU A 60 -0.59 -0.45 18.12
CA LEU A 60 0.42 -1.49 18.05
C LEU A 60 0.77 -2.06 19.43
N LYS A 61 0.85 -1.20 20.44
CA LYS A 61 1.00 -1.67 21.84
C LYS A 61 -0.16 -2.58 22.25
N ASN A 62 -1.39 -2.20 21.90
CA ASN A 62 -2.56 -3.03 22.19
C ASN A 62 -2.50 -4.38 21.47
N ALA A 63 -2.07 -4.43 20.19
CA ALA A 63 -1.89 -5.68 19.45
C ALA A 63 -0.83 -6.58 20.10
N ILE A 64 0.32 -6.00 20.51
CA ILE A 64 1.36 -6.73 21.25
C ILE A 64 0.80 -7.29 22.58
N GLU A 65 0.04 -6.51 23.33
CA GLU A 65 -0.55 -6.97 24.61
C GLU A 65 -1.64 -8.03 24.40
N LYS A 66 -2.43 -7.97 23.31
CA LYS A 66 -3.35 -9.06 22.91
C LYS A 66 -2.57 -10.36 22.68
N ALA A 67 -1.49 -10.32 21.89
CA ALA A 67 -0.63 -11.47 21.61
C ALA A 67 -0.05 -12.09 22.91
N LYS A 68 0.48 -11.25 23.81
CA LYS A 68 1.02 -11.69 25.12
C LYS A 68 -0.03 -12.34 26.02
N LYS A 69 -1.31 -11.95 25.88
CA LYS A 69 -2.42 -12.58 26.59
C LYS A 69 -2.88 -13.89 25.94
N GLY A 70 -2.51 -14.16 24.69
CA GLY A 70 -2.94 -15.30 23.87
C GLY A 70 -4.31 -15.07 23.22
N GLU A 71 -4.66 -13.81 22.97
CA GLU A 71 -5.85 -13.40 22.22
C GLU A 71 -5.55 -13.46 20.72
N ASP A 72 -6.61 -13.43 19.87
CA ASP A 72 -6.44 -13.42 18.42
C ASP A 72 -5.81 -12.10 17.95
N VAL A 73 -4.78 -12.19 17.09
CA VAL A 73 -4.12 -11.05 16.45
C VAL A 73 -3.94 -11.34 14.97
N THR A 74 -4.44 -10.46 14.11
CA THR A 74 -4.27 -10.55 12.67
C THR A 74 -3.28 -9.48 12.20
N ILE A 75 -2.24 -9.90 11.46
CA ILE A 75 -1.25 -9.02 10.83
C ILE A 75 -1.40 -9.12 9.32
N ALA A 76 -1.73 -8.02 8.69
CA ALA A 76 -1.93 -7.93 7.25
C ALA A 76 -0.82 -7.09 6.59
N TYR A 77 -0.47 -7.47 5.38
CA TYR A 77 0.52 -6.79 4.53
C TYR A 77 -0.14 -6.49 3.19
N ILE A 78 -0.13 -5.22 2.76
CA ILE A 78 -0.61 -4.81 1.45
C ILE A 78 0.48 -4.07 0.70
N GLY A 79 0.66 -4.38 -0.59
CA GLY A 79 1.73 -3.79 -1.40
C GLY A 79 1.84 -4.38 -2.80
N GLY A 80 2.97 -4.10 -3.43
CA GLY A 80 3.36 -4.64 -4.73
C GLY A 80 4.10 -5.98 -4.64
N SER A 81 5.01 -6.22 -5.60
CA SER A 81 5.80 -7.45 -5.69
C SER A 81 6.73 -7.71 -4.51
N ILE A 82 7.28 -6.66 -3.90
CA ILE A 82 8.14 -6.76 -2.72
C ILE A 82 7.35 -7.35 -1.54
N THR A 83 6.09 -6.93 -1.38
CA THR A 83 5.18 -7.45 -0.35
C THR A 83 4.67 -8.85 -0.68
N GLU A 84 4.29 -9.12 -1.95
CA GLU A 84 3.87 -10.44 -2.39
C GLU A 84 4.97 -11.48 -2.09
N GLY A 85 6.21 -11.13 -2.42
CA GLY A 85 7.35 -12.03 -2.31
C GLY A 85 7.21 -13.23 -3.25
N ASP A 86 8.11 -14.20 -3.13
CA ASP A 86 8.10 -15.42 -3.96
C ASP A 86 7.18 -16.50 -3.37
N ASN A 87 6.17 -16.17 -2.59
CA ASN A 87 5.37 -17.12 -1.80
C ASN A 87 6.23 -18.05 -0.91
N GLN A 88 7.45 -17.60 -0.58
CA GLN A 88 8.41 -18.32 0.24
C GLN A 88 8.38 -17.81 1.69
N PRO A 89 8.67 -18.66 2.66
CA PRO A 89 8.79 -18.24 4.06
C PRO A 89 9.98 -17.29 4.29
N THR A 90 10.68 -16.92 3.23
CA THR A 90 11.84 -16.03 3.25
C THR A 90 11.51 -14.57 2.96
N SER A 91 10.27 -14.21 2.57
CA SER A 91 9.85 -12.82 2.36
C SER A 91 9.91 -12.01 3.67
N TYR A 92 10.10 -10.69 3.55
CA TYR A 92 10.12 -9.82 4.74
C TYR A 92 8.82 -9.91 5.54
N ALA A 93 7.68 -10.03 4.84
CA ALA A 93 6.36 -10.12 5.47
C ALA A 93 6.24 -11.40 6.32
N SER A 94 6.61 -12.56 5.76
CA SER A 94 6.62 -13.83 6.50
C SER A 94 7.60 -13.81 7.68
N ARG A 95 8.81 -13.26 7.48
CA ARG A 95 9.84 -13.18 8.54
C ARG A 95 9.43 -12.25 9.67
N SER A 96 8.91 -11.07 9.36
CA SER A 96 8.46 -10.11 10.38
C SER A 96 7.22 -10.61 11.14
N TYR A 97 6.30 -11.30 10.46
CA TYR A 97 5.21 -12.01 11.12
C TYR A 97 5.74 -13.08 12.09
N ASN A 98 6.66 -13.94 11.64
CA ASN A 98 7.24 -14.99 12.49
C ASN A 98 7.95 -14.38 13.69
N TYR A 99 8.72 -13.30 13.49
CA TYR A 99 9.35 -12.58 14.61
C TYR A 99 8.32 -12.09 15.64
N PHE A 100 7.22 -11.49 15.19
CA PHE A 100 6.14 -11.04 16.07
C PHE A 100 5.56 -12.22 16.87
N VAL A 101 5.25 -13.33 16.20
CA VAL A 101 4.69 -14.53 16.83
C VAL A 101 5.67 -15.12 17.86
N GLU A 102 6.91 -15.35 17.46
CA GLU A 102 7.95 -15.96 18.33
C GLU A 102 8.27 -15.08 19.55
N THR A 103 8.21 -13.74 19.39
CA THR A 103 8.59 -12.80 20.44
C THR A 103 7.44 -12.49 21.39
N PHE A 104 6.21 -12.34 20.88
CA PHE A 104 5.11 -11.78 21.67
C PHE A 104 3.95 -12.75 21.90
N ALA A 105 3.74 -13.75 21.04
CA ALA A 105 2.56 -14.56 21.14
C ALA A 105 2.68 -15.62 22.24
N LYS A 106 1.79 -15.55 23.22
CA LYS A 106 1.60 -16.64 24.21
C LYS A 106 0.98 -17.89 23.57
N ASN A 107 0.15 -17.71 22.54
CA ASN A 107 -0.46 -18.78 21.77
C ASN A 107 -0.28 -18.48 20.27
N PRO A 108 0.72 -19.10 19.60
CA PRO A 108 0.99 -18.88 18.18
C PRO A 108 -0.22 -19.18 17.27
N ASP A 109 -1.07 -20.15 17.61
CA ASP A 109 -2.25 -20.53 16.81
C ASP A 109 -3.33 -19.43 16.76
N LYS A 110 -3.21 -18.40 17.60
CA LYS A 110 -4.07 -17.21 17.64
C LYS A 110 -3.51 -16.02 16.85
N CYS A 111 -2.39 -16.20 16.19
CA CYS A 111 -1.84 -15.20 15.29
C CYS A 111 -2.17 -15.57 13.84
N HIS A 112 -2.68 -14.62 13.09
CA HIS A 112 -3.14 -14.82 11.70
C HIS A 112 -2.33 -13.94 10.76
N TYR A 113 -1.88 -14.56 9.66
CA TYR A 113 -1.09 -13.91 8.62
C TYR A 113 -1.94 -13.66 7.37
N VAL A 114 -1.98 -12.42 6.89
CA VAL A 114 -2.63 -12.03 5.64
C VAL A 114 -1.59 -11.32 4.75
N ASN A 115 -1.31 -11.87 3.59
CA ASN A 115 -0.47 -11.21 2.59
C ASN A 115 -1.29 -10.87 1.36
N ALA A 116 -1.58 -9.59 1.19
CA ALA A 116 -2.30 -8.99 0.08
C ALA A 116 -1.36 -8.26 -0.89
N GLY A 117 -0.12 -8.70 -1.05
CA GLY A 117 0.80 -8.22 -2.09
C GLY A 117 0.37 -8.71 -3.47
N ILE A 118 0.41 -7.84 -4.49
CA ILE A 118 0.19 -8.22 -5.91
C ILE A 118 1.26 -7.53 -6.75
N SER A 119 2.07 -8.35 -7.44
CA SER A 119 3.20 -7.88 -8.26
C SER A 119 2.79 -6.87 -9.32
N GLY A 120 3.63 -5.82 -9.47
CA GLY A 120 3.49 -4.80 -10.51
C GLY A 120 2.34 -3.81 -10.26
N THR A 121 1.67 -3.85 -9.11
CA THR A 121 0.49 -3.02 -8.86
C THR A 121 0.79 -1.85 -7.92
N PRO A 122 0.26 -0.64 -8.22
CA PRO A 122 0.40 0.54 -7.38
C PRO A 122 -0.70 0.62 -6.29
N SER A 123 -0.56 1.63 -5.41
CA SER A 123 -1.54 1.92 -4.35
C SER A 123 -2.97 2.16 -4.87
N VAL A 124 -3.12 2.61 -6.11
CA VAL A 124 -4.43 2.81 -6.76
C VAL A 124 -5.25 1.52 -6.80
N LEU A 125 -4.63 0.40 -7.22
CA LEU A 125 -5.32 -0.90 -7.14
C LEU A 125 -5.41 -1.36 -5.68
N GLY A 126 -4.40 -1.07 -4.86
CA GLY A 126 -4.41 -1.38 -3.44
C GLY A 126 -5.62 -0.79 -2.71
N SER A 127 -5.96 0.47 -2.98
CA SER A 127 -7.11 1.14 -2.36
C SER A 127 -8.44 0.52 -2.78
N LEU A 128 -8.61 0.15 -4.06
CA LEU A 128 -9.85 -0.46 -4.54
C LEU A 128 -10.13 -1.85 -3.97
N ARG A 129 -9.08 -2.61 -3.63
CA ARG A 129 -9.18 -3.98 -3.10
C ARG A 129 -8.95 -4.08 -1.58
N LEU A 130 -8.74 -2.93 -0.91
CA LEU A 130 -8.37 -2.88 0.51
C LEU A 130 -9.38 -3.59 1.41
N GLU A 131 -10.68 -3.35 1.20
CA GLU A 131 -11.74 -3.98 1.98
C GLU A 131 -11.72 -5.50 1.81
N ASN A 132 -11.71 -5.98 0.56
CA ASN A 132 -11.79 -7.41 0.27
C ASN A 132 -10.56 -8.18 0.76
N ASP A 133 -9.36 -7.65 0.53
CA ASP A 133 -8.11 -8.39 0.70
C ASP A 133 -7.47 -8.20 2.08
N VAL A 134 -7.86 -7.15 2.81
CA VAL A 134 -7.22 -6.76 4.07
C VAL A 134 -8.23 -6.55 5.20
N LEU A 135 -9.15 -5.58 5.04
CA LEU A 135 -9.98 -5.12 6.16
C LEU A 135 -11.04 -6.15 6.57
N SER A 136 -11.56 -6.93 5.62
CA SER A 136 -12.48 -8.05 5.89
C SER A 136 -11.92 -9.10 6.84
N HIS A 137 -10.58 -9.17 6.99
CA HIS A 137 -9.90 -10.04 7.95
C HIS A 137 -9.79 -9.44 9.36
N ASN A 138 -10.36 -8.25 9.60
CA ASN A 138 -10.31 -7.53 10.89
C ASN A 138 -8.88 -7.43 11.46
N PRO A 139 -7.91 -6.86 10.72
CA PRO A 139 -6.53 -6.82 11.14
C PRO A 139 -6.33 -5.96 12.39
N ASP A 140 -5.36 -6.35 13.23
CA ASP A 140 -4.82 -5.55 14.33
C ASP A 140 -3.63 -4.69 13.88
N ILE A 141 -2.91 -5.15 12.83
CA ILE A 141 -1.74 -4.48 12.28
C ILE A 141 -1.82 -4.56 10.75
N VAL A 142 -1.60 -3.42 10.08
CA VAL A 142 -1.51 -3.34 8.61
C VAL A 142 -0.21 -2.68 8.20
N PHE A 143 0.62 -3.41 7.42
CA PHE A 143 1.77 -2.86 6.73
C PHE A 143 1.37 -2.42 5.32
N VAL A 144 1.77 -1.20 4.92
CA VAL A 144 1.48 -0.61 3.60
C VAL A 144 2.80 -0.32 2.88
N GLU A 145 3.07 -1.02 1.76
CA GLU A 145 4.30 -0.89 0.98
C GLU A 145 3.98 -0.69 -0.51
N TYR A 146 4.22 0.51 -1.03
CA TYR A 146 4.07 0.87 -2.45
C TYR A 146 5.16 1.86 -2.89
N ALA A 147 6.29 1.92 -2.18
CA ALA A 147 7.27 2.98 -2.37
C ALA A 147 8.01 2.93 -3.71
N VAL A 148 8.06 1.77 -4.37
CA VAL A 148 8.67 1.61 -5.70
C VAL A 148 7.63 1.49 -6.83
N ASN A 149 6.36 1.31 -6.50
CA ASN A 149 5.29 1.12 -7.47
C ASN A 149 4.56 2.43 -7.83
N ASP A 150 4.54 3.39 -6.92
CA ASP A 150 3.83 4.66 -7.10
C ASP A 150 4.75 5.74 -7.66
N GLY A 151 4.22 6.55 -8.59
CA GLY A 151 4.88 7.72 -9.12
C GLY A 151 4.67 8.99 -8.28
N GLY A 152 4.79 10.14 -8.94
CA GLY A 152 4.55 11.47 -8.38
C GLY A 152 3.24 12.11 -8.86
N GLU A 153 2.33 11.36 -9.45
CA GLU A 153 1.07 11.86 -9.98
C GLU A 153 -0.01 11.91 -8.87
N PRO A 154 -0.95 12.86 -8.93
CA PRO A 154 -1.99 13.03 -7.89
C PRO A 154 -2.79 11.77 -7.58
N ILE A 155 -3.01 10.90 -8.57
CA ILE A 155 -3.76 9.64 -8.39
C ILE A 155 -3.16 8.73 -7.30
N TYR A 156 -1.82 8.71 -7.18
CA TYR A 156 -1.14 7.92 -6.14
C TYR A 156 -1.27 8.56 -4.77
N TYR A 157 -1.27 9.90 -4.70
CA TYR A 157 -1.45 10.61 -3.44
C TYR A 157 -2.84 10.36 -2.87
N ASP A 158 -3.88 10.49 -3.71
CA ASP A 158 -5.26 10.24 -3.33
C ASP A 158 -5.48 8.80 -2.87
N ALA A 159 -4.93 7.83 -3.60
CA ALA A 159 -5.06 6.41 -3.29
C ALA A 159 -4.34 6.03 -1.99
N TYR A 160 -3.11 6.51 -1.80
CA TYR A 160 -2.31 6.21 -0.61
C TYR A 160 -2.90 6.83 0.66
N ASP A 161 -3.39 8.08 0.56
CA ASP A 161 -4.12 8.78 1.64
C ASP A 161 -5.39 7.99 2.02
N SER A 162 -6.17 7.55 1.02
CA SER A 162 -7.38 6.75 1.23
C SER A 162 -7.09 5.43 1.94
N ILE A 163 -6.02 4.69 1.57
CA ILE A 163 -5.62 3.46 2.26
C ILE A 163 -5.39 3.70 3.75
N ILE A 164 -4.63 4.75 4.08
CA ILE A 164 -4.30 5.06 5.48
C ILE A 164 -5.56 5.44 6.25
N ARG A 165 -6.40 6.32 5.70
CA ARG A 165 -7.64 6.77 6.34
C ARG A 165 -8.62 5.64 6.57
N GLU A 166 -8.82 4.76 5.58
CA GLU A 166 -9.73 3.62 5.72
C GLU A 166 -9.24 2.62 6.78
N CYS A 167 -7.94 2.30 6.79
CA CYS A 167 -7.37 1.47 7.85
C CYS A 167 -7.56 2.11 9.22
N LEU A 168 -7.27 3.41 9.37
CA LEU A 168 -7.41 4.11 10.66
C LEU A 168 -8.86 4.21 11.12
N GLY A 169 -9.81 4.36 10.20
CA GLY A 169 -11.24 4.46 10.47
C GLY A 169 -11.98 3.13 10.58
N TYR A 170 -11.32 2.02 10.26
CA TYR A 170 -11.96 0.71 10.23
C TYR A 170 -12.35 0.22 11.63
N GLU A 171 -13.35 -0.68 11.72
CA GLU A 171 -13.92 -1.15 12.99
C GLU A 171 -12.88 -1.81 13.91
N SER A 172 -11.95 -2.62 13.35
CA SER A 172 -10.87 -3.26 14.11
C SER A 172 -9.79 -2.28 14.60
N LYS A 173 -9.75 -1.05 14.06
CA LYS A 173 -8.78 0.01 14.40
C LYS A 173 -7.33 -0.48 14.34
N PRO A 174 -6.86 -0.98 13.20
CA PRO A 174 -5.50 -1.51 13.10
C PRO A 174 -4.43 -0.44 13.34
N ALA A 175 -3.29 -0.87 13.86
CA ALA A 175 -2.05 -0.10 13.76
C ALA A 175 -1.60 -0.06 12.31
N VAL A 176 -1.42 1.13 11.74
CA VAL A 176 -0.94 1.32 10.36
C VAL A 176 0.55 1.59 10.39
N ILE A 177 1.32 0.81 9.62
CA ILE A 177 2.78 0.92 9.53
C ILE A 177 3.14 1.09 8.05
N LEU A 178 3.76 2.22 7.71
CA LEU A 178 4.23 2.48 6.36
C LEU A 178 5.65 1.93 6.20
N LEU A 179 5.86 1.11 5.17
CA LEU A 179 7.17 0.55 4.85
C LEU A 179 7.68 1.14 3.53
N PHE A 180 8.88 1.72 3.55
CA PHE A 180 9.45 2.37 2.38
C PHE A 180 10.61 1.58 1.79
N ALA A 181 10.40 1.16 0.55
CA ALA A 181 11.33 0.45 -0.32
C ALA A 181 12.12 1.43 -1.21
N ARG A 182 13.21 0.94 -1.83
CA ARG A 182 13.93 1.61 -2.91
C ARG A 182 14.40 0.62 -3.98
N MET A 183 14.62 1.11 -5.19
CA MET A 183 15.31 0.40 -6.25
C MET A 183 16.85 0.61 -6.17
N GLU A 184 17.61 -0.14 -6.96
CA GLU A 184 19.08 -0.08 -7.00
C GLU A 184 19.60 1.33 -7.27
N GLU A 185 19.04 2.02 -8.27
CA GLU A 185 19.39 3.39 -8.66
C GLU A 185 18.94 4.46 -7.65
N GLY A 186 18.29 4.07 -6.59
CA GLY A 186 17.84 4.97 -5.53
C GLY A 186 16.40 5.44 -5.66
N TRP A 187 15.67 5.03 -6.71
CA TRP A 187 14.26 5.41 -6.85
C TRP A 187 13.40 4.94 -5.67
N THR A 188 12.64 5.85 -5.13
CA THR A 188 11.63 5.62 -4.08
C THR A 188 10.66 6.80 -4.05
N SER A 189 9.41 6.56 -3.78
CA SER A 189 8.39 7.60 -3.58
C SER A 189 8.18 7.98 -2.11
N GLN A 190 9.12 7.61 -1.22
CA GLN A 190 8.95 7.78 0.22
C GLN A 190 8.80 9.25 0.69
N ASP A 191 9.34 10.23 -0.06
CA ASP A 191 9.38 11.61 0.42
C ASP A 191 7.98 12.22 0.62
N TRP A 192 7.09 12.02 -0.33
CA TRP A 192 5.71 12.48 -0.17
C TRP A 192 4.89 11.54 0.73
N LYS A 193 5.17 10.22 0.73
CA LYS A 193 4.52 9.24 1.63
C LYS A 193 4.83 9.53 3.10
N LYS A 194 6.05 9.94 3.42
CA LYS A 194 6.43 10.39 4.77
C LYS A 194 5.60 11.58 5.23
N GLN A 195 5.21 12.49 4.32
CA GLN A 195 4.35 13.62 4.67
C GLN A 195 2.94 13.17 5.05
N ILE A 196 2.37 12.20 4.30
CA ILE A 196 1.07 11.62 4.63
C ILE A 196 1.16 10.85 5.98
N GLY A 197 2.19 10.03 6.17
CA GLY A 197 2.39 9.30 7.42
C GLY A 197 2.53 10.22 8.64
N ALA A 198 3.24 11.34 8.49
CA ALA A 198 3.38 12.36 9.55
C ALA A 198 2.06 13.09 9.82
N HIS A 199 1.25 13.35 8.78
CA HIS A 199 -0.06 13.99 8.93
C HIS A 199 -1.03 13.18 9.80
N TYR A 200 -1.02 11.85 9.65
CA TYR A 200 -1.85 10.94 10.44
C TYR A 200 -1.17 10.41 11.71
N ASP A 201 0.05 10.82 11.99
CA ASP A 201 0.86 10.34 13.12
C ASP A 201 1.01 8.80 13.15
N VAL A 202 1.15 8.15 11.98
CA VAL A 202 1.35 6.72 11.86
C VAL A 202 2.83 6.32 11.87
N SER A 203 3.12 5.08 12.23
CA SER A 203 4.48 4.54 12.28
C SER A 203 5.07 4.40 10.88
N MET A 204 6.38 4.71 10.73
CA MET A 204 7.09 4.68 9.44
C MET A 204 8.44 4.01 9.57
N ILE A 205 8.69 3.00 8.73
CA ILE A 205 9.96 2.29 8.61
C ILE A 205 10.48 2.47 7.19
N SER A 206 11.68 3.01 7.04
CA SER A 206 12.35 3.13 5.75
C SER A 206 13.50 2.16 5.66
N TYR A 207 13.26 0.95 5.13
CA TYR A 207 14.41 0.10 4.84
C TYR A 207 15.28 0.71 3.72
N ALA A 208 14.69 1.55 2.85
CA ALA A 208 15.42 2.34 1.88
C ALA A 208 16.53 3.17 2.52
N ASP A 209 16.23 3.88 3.61
CA ASP A 209 17.21 4.70 4.32
C ASP A 209 18.26 3.81 5.05
N GLY A 210 17.78 2.73 5.70
CA GLY A 210 18.66 1.79 6.41
C GLY A 210 19.69 1.11 5.50
N ILE A 211 19.26 0.57 4.34
CA ILE A 211 20.20 -0.05 3.38
C ILE A 211 21.08 0.99 2.67
N THR A 212 20.55 2.19 2.39
CA THR A 212 21.36 3.28 1.83
C THR A 212 22.51 3.62 2.77
N TYR A 213 22.26 3.70 4.07
CA TYR A 213 23.30 3.92 5.06
C TYR A 213 24.41 2.83 4.99
N LEU A 214 24.04 1.55 4.83
CA LEU A 214 25.00 0.45 4.70
C LEU A 214 25.79 0.52 3.38
N PHE A 215 25.15 0.91 2.27
CA PHE A 215 25.81 1.05 0.96
C PHE A 215 26.79 2.22 0.96
N ASP A 216 26.40 3.38 1.46
CA ASP A 216 27.23 4.59 1.50
C ASP A 216 28.48 4.41 2.36
N ASN A 217 28.42 3.52 3.34
CA ASN A 217 29.55 3.17 4.20
C ASN A 217 30.30 1.91 3.75
N ASN A 218 30.00 1.35 2.58
CA ASN A 218 30.61 0.13 2.02
C ASN A 218 30.53 -1.10 2.93
N VAL A 219 29.50 -1.21 3.75
CA VAL A 219 29.23 -2.34 4.66
C VAL A 219 28.49 -3.46 3.94
N MET A 220 27.71 -3.08 2.94
CA MET A 220 26.91 -3.98 2.08
C MET A 220 26.96 -3.47 0.64
N GLN A 221 26.84 -4.38 -0.33
CA GLN A 221 26.65 -4.06 -1.73
C GLN A 221 25.23 -4.44 -2.17
N TRP A 222 24.70 -3.82 -3.24
CA TRP A 222 23.36 -4.16 -3.76
C TRP A 222 23.20 -5.67 -4.06
N SER A 223 24.22 -6.30 -4.63
CA SER A 223 24.24 -7.74 -4.92
C SER A 223 24.17 -8.65 -3.69
N GLU A 224 24.43 -8.12 -2.48
CA GLU A 224 24.24 -8.82 -1.21
C GLU A 224 22.81 -8.62 -0.65
N PHE A 225 22.02 -7.75 -1.29
CA PHE A 225 20.63 -7.43 -0.93
C PHE A 225 19.63 -7.95 -1.96
N SER A 226 19.96 -7.86 -3.26
CA SER A 226 19.07 -8.23 -4.36
C SER A 226 19.84 -8.84 -5.53
N ASN A 227 19.18 -9.71 -6.32
CA ASN A 227 19.69 -10.28 -7.56
C ASN A 227 19.21 -9.51 -8.82
N ASP A 228 18.29 -8.58 -8.64
CA ASP A 228 17.80 -7.67 -9.68
C ASP A 228 17.81 -6.22 -9.16
N TYR A 229 17.25 -5.28 -9.91
CA TYR A 229 17.29 -3.86 -9.56
C TYR A 229 16.18 -3.44 -8.57
N THR A 230 15.34 -4.37 -8.06
CA THR A 230 14.16 -4.02 -7.24
C THR A 230 13.93 -4.96 -6.05
N HIS A 231 13.95 -6.29 -6.25
CA HIS A 231 13.41 -7.26 -5.31
C HIS A 231 14.47 -7.81 -4.36
N PRO A 232 14.32 -7.62 -3.03
CA PRO A 232 15.21 -8.27 -2.07
C PRO A 232 15.20 -9.79 -2.21
N HIS A 233 16.37 -10.42 -2.32
CA HIS A 233 16.47 -11.88 -2.23
C HIS A 233 16.37 -12.35 -0.75
N ALA A 234 16.61 -13.62 -0.44
CA ALA A 234 16.39 -14.17 0.90
C ALA A 234 17.15 -13.43 2.01
N GLU A 235 18.41 -13.05 1.75
CA GLU A 235 19.25 -12.30 2.69
C GLU A 235 18.83 -10.82 2.79
N GLY A 236 18.44 -10.19 1.66
CA GLY A 236 17.89 -8.85 1.64
C GLY A 236 16.57 -8.76 2.42
N ASN A 237 15.68 -9.74 2.22
CA ASN A 237 14.44 -9.85 3.00
C ASN A 237 14.71 -10.05 4.50
N ALA A 238 15.81 -10.75 4.87
CA ALA A 238 16.21 -10.88 6.27
C ALA A 238 16.61 -9.52 6.87
N VAL A 239 17.32 -8.67 6.11
CA VAL A 239 17.66 -7.30 6.54
C VAL A 239 16.41 -6.45 6.72
N VAL A 240 15.44 -6.50 5.79
CA VAL A 240 14.18 -5.76 5.93
C VAL A 240 13.41 -6.22 7.18
N ALA A 241 13.32 -7.54 7.39
CA ALA A 241 12.66 -8.10 8.56
C ALA A 241 13.36 -7.73 9.88
N ASP A 242 14.69 -7.62 9.88
CA ASP A 242 15.48 -7.18 11.03
C ASP A 242 15.16 -5.71 11.42
N PHE A 243 14.98 -4.83 10.44
CA PHE A 243 14.55 -3.46 10.71
C PHE A 243 13.12 -3.40 11.29
N ILE A 244 12.22 -4.26 10.82
CA ILE A 244 10.86 -4.37 11.38
C ILE A 244 10.91 -4.96 12.80
N ALA A 245 11.77 -5.94 13.04
CA ALA A 245 11.98 -6.53 14.37
C ALA A 245 12.46 -5.46 15.37
N TYR A 246 13.46 -4.67 14.98
CA TYR A 246 13.92 -3.53 15.78
C TYR A 246 12.79 -2.54 16.09
N PHE A 247 11.96 -2.19 15.12
CA PHE A 247 10.79 -1.34 15.35
C PHE A 247 9.82 -1.95 16.39
N TYR A 248 9.50 -3.23 16.28
CA TYR A 248 8.66 -3.91 17.27
C TYR A 248 9.26 -3.88 18.68
N ASP A 249 10.57 -4.08 18.78
CA ASP A 249 11.27 -4.04 20.07
C ASP A 249 11.24 -2.63 20.67
N GLU A 250 11.47 -1.59 19.87
CA GLU A 250 11.40 -0.21 20.31
C GLU A 250 9.98 0.10 20.83
N VAL A 251 8.94 -0.23 20.06
CA VAL A 251 7.55 -0.04 20.49
C VAL A 251 7.26 -0.83 21.76
N ASN A 252 7.72 -2.08 21.87
CA ASN A 252 7.46 -2.91 23.05
C ASN A 252 8.09 -2.33 24.33
N ARG A 253 9.24 -1.66 24.24
CA ARG A 253 9.91 -1.02 25.38
C ARG A 253 9.30 0.29 25.86
N LEU A 254 8.64 1.02 24.95
CA LEU A 254 8.03 2.30 25.26
C LEU A 254 6.72 2.14 26.05
N ASP A 255 6.37 3.14 26.83
CA ASP A 255 5.03 3.26 27.35
C ASP A 255 4.03 3.54 26.22
N ALA A 256 2.81 3.01 26.32
CA ALA A 256 1.77 3.33 25.35
C ALA A 256 1.42 4.83 25.41
N PRO A 257 1.19 5.49 24.27
CA PRO A 257 0.60 6.83 24.25
C PRO A 257 -0.72 6.85 25.03
N ALA A 258 -1.04 8.01 25.62
CA ALA A 258 -2.26 8.14 26.44
C ALA A 258 -3.56 8.06 25.62
N THR A 259 -3.48 8.35 24.31
CA THR A 259 -4.64 8.45 23.41
C THR A 259 -4.40 7.77 22.07
N ASP A 260 -5.46 7.18 21.54
CA ASP A 260 -5.50 6.63 20.19
C ASP A 260 -5.58 7.76 19.11
N ILE A 261 -5.26 7.42 17.86
CA ILE A 261 -5.53 8.25 16.70
C ILE A 261 -7.06 8.33 16.51
N ASN A 262 -7.58 9.54 16.44
CA ASN A 262 -8.97 9.78 16.05
C ASN A 262 -8.98 10.37 14.63
N VAL A 263 -9.12 9.52 13.63
CA VAL A 263 -9.06 9.90 12.21
C VAL A 263 -10.20 10.85 11.81
N ASP A 264 -11.35 10.80 12.49
CA ASP A 264 -12.48 11.70 12.23
C ASP A 264 -12.19 13.16 12.58
N MET A 265 -11.13 13.40 13.38
CA MET A 265 -10.67 14.74 13.75
C MET A 265 -9.48 15.22 12.91
N ILE A 266 -9.08 14.43 11.91
CA ILE A 266 -7.97 14.75 11.00
C ILE A 266 -8.55 14.91 9.59
N ASP A 267 -8.41 16.12 9.04
CA ASP A 267 -8.86 16.37 7.66
C ASP A 267 -8.08 15.48 6.66
N PRO A 268 -8.70 15.03 5.56
CA PRO A 268 -7.98 14.33 4.51
C PRO A 268 -6.89 15.23 3.93
N MET A 269 -5.73 14.63 3.63
CA MET A 269 -4.62 15.41 3.05
C MET A 269 -4.82 15.63 1.55
N TYR A 270 -5.49 14.69 0.89
CA TYR A 270 -5.77 14.72 -0.54
C TYR A 270 -7.25 14.45 -0.83
N ALA A 271 -7.61 14.27 -2.11
CA ALA A 271 -8.97 13.95 -2.50
C ALA A 271 -9.35 12.51 -2.10
N GLU A 272 -10.61 12.35 -1.69
CA GLU A 272 -11.13 11.06 -1.19
C GLU A 272 -11.74 10.20 -2.31
N PHE A 273 -11.10 10.18 -3.51
CA PHE A 273 -11.64 9.47 -4.68
C PHE A 273 -11.74 7.96 -4.49
N TYR A 274 -10.95 7.37 -3.58
CA TYR A 274 -10.88 5.93 -3.36
C TYR A 274 -11.51 5.47 -2.04
N MET A 275 -12.09 6.38 -1.27
CA MET A 275 -12.72 6.06 0.02
C MET A 275 -14.01 5.27 -0.16
N GLY A 276 -14.17 4.18 0.64
CA GLY A 276 -15.34 3.31 0.58
C GLY A 276 -15.43 2.53 -0.73
N ALA A 277 -14.31 1.99 -1.19
CA ALA A 277 -14.25 1.25 -2.43
C ALA A 277 -14.91 -0.13 -2.32
N HIS A 278 -15.73 -0.47 -3.30
CA HIS A 278 -16.36 -1.77 -3.51
C HIS A 278 -15.86 -2.36 -4.81
N MET A 279 -15.30 -3.56 -4.80
CA MET A 279 -14.82 -4.24 -5.99
C MET A 279 -15.77 -5.37 -6.38
N LEU A 280 -16.27 -5.34 -7.63
CA LEU A 280 -17.14 -6.33 -8.24
C LEU A 280 -16.31 -7.26 -9.12
N THR A 281 -16.31 -8.56 -8.77
CA THR A 281 -15.73 -9.66 -9.54
C THR A 281 -16.81 -10.66 -9.87
N ASN A 282 -16.53 -11.67 -10.71
CA ASN A 282 -17.54 -12.66 -11.04
C ASN A 282 -17.84 -13.66 -9.90
N ASP A 283 -17.07 -13.62 -8.80
CA ASP A 283 -17.31 -14.40 -7.60
C ASP A 283 -18.37 -13.75 -6.68
N ASN A 284 -18.40 -12.42 -6.65
CA ASN A 284 -19.25 -11.67 -5.72
C ASN A 284 -20.36 -10.86 -6.40
N SER A 285 -20.38 -10.79 -7.75
CA SER A 285 -21.35 -9.99 -8.50
C SER A 285 -21.63 -10.61 -9.86
N ASP A 286 -22.90 -10.49 -10.30
CA ASP A 286 -23.31 -10.76 -11.68
C ASP A 286 -23.53 -9.44 -12.42
N PRO A 287 -23.09 -9.31 -13.68
CA PRO A 287 -23.40 -8.15 -14.52
C PRO A 287 -24.91 -8.06 -14.79
N ALA A 288 -25.42 -6.85 -15.01
CA ALA A 288 -26.81 -6.63 -15.38
C ALA A 288 -27.14 -7.25 -16.76
N ASP A 289 -26.16 -7.27 -17.66
CA ASP A 289 -26.22 -8.00 -18.94
C ASP A 289 -24.82 -8.52 -19.27
N LEU A 290 -24.70 -9.82 -19.56
CA LEU A 290 -23.45 -10.45 -19.95
C LEU A 290 -23.15 -10.26 -21.45
N GLY A 291 -24.15 -9.92 -22.27
CA GLY A 291 -23.98 -9.72 -23.69
C GLY A 291 -23.32 -10.89 -24.42
N THR A 292 -22.21 -10.61 -25.10
CA THR A 292 -21.40 -11.62 -25.79
C THR A 292 -20.18 -12.08 -24.98
N TRP A 293 -20.07 -11.66 -23.73
CA TRP A 293 -18.96 -11.96 -22.83
C TRP A 293 -19.15 -13.30 -22.10
N LYS A 294 -18.10 -13.79 -21.47
CA LYS A 294 -18.11 -15.02 -20.66
C LYS A 294 -17.42 -14.74 -19.33
N LYS A 295 -17.84 -15.46 -18.29
CA LYS A 295 -17.12 -15.48 -17.01
C LYS A 295 -15.76 -16.10 -17.17
N GLY A 296 -14.75 -15.58 -16.43
CA GLY A 296 -13.36 -15.98 -16.44
C GLY A 296 -12.47 -15.01 -17.19
N SER A 297 -11.24 -14.86 -16.70
CA SER A 297 -10.20 -14.01 -17.27
C SER A 297 -8.82 -14.66 -17.11
N SER A 298 -7.80 -14.05 -17.69
CA SER A 298 -6.39 -14.45 -17.56
C SER A 298 -5.52 -13.35 -16.94
N GLY A 299 -6.15 -12.39 -16.27
CA GLY A 299 -5.42 -11.36 -15.52
C GLY A 299 -4.61 -11.97 -14.39
N PHE A 300 -3.42 -11.45 -14.14
CA PHE A 300 -2.57 -11.91 -13.04
C PHE A 300 -3.30 -11.63 -11.69
N HIS A 301 -3.44 -12.64 -10.87
CA HIS A 301 -4.29 -12.66 -9.66
C HIS A 301 -5.81 -12.45 -9.87
N TYR A 302 -6.25 -12.26 -11.11
CA TYR A 302 -7.66 -12.03 -11.46
C TYR A 302 -8.10 -13.04 -12.50
N SER A 303 -8.54 -14.22 -12.07
CA SER A 303 -9.13 -15.27 -12.94
C SER A 303 -10.65 -15.23 -12.98
N ASP A 304 -11.26 -14.39 -12.14
CA ASP A 304 -12.68 -14.26 -11.84
C ASP A 304 -13.30 -12.98 -12.41
N GLY A 305 -12.78 -12.52 -13.53
CA GLY A 305 -13.34 -11.44 -14.35
C GLY A 305 -14.25 -11.93 -15.48
N TRP A 306 -14.33 -11.15 -16.56
CA TRP A 306 -15.13 -11.43 -17.75
C TRP A 306 -14.28 -11.25 -19.00
N THR A 307 -14.52 -12.13 -20.01
CA THR A 307 -13.75 -12.14 -21.26
C THR A 307 -14.67 -12.06 -22.47
N LYS A 308 -14.34 -11.17 -23.42
CA LYS A 308 -14.78 -11.20 -24.81
C LYS A 308 -13.71 -11.90 -25.64
N THR A 309 -14.12 -12.89 -26.44
CA THR A 309 -13.20 -13.62 -27.32
C THR A 309 -13.07 -12.97 -28.71
N TRP A 310 -12.00 -13.26 -29.42
CA TRP A 310 -11.76 -12.86 -30.81
C TRP A 310 -12.84 -13.38 -31.76
N ASP A 311 -13.87 -12.55 -31.99
CA ASP A 311 -14.96 -12.78 -32.95
C ASP A 311 -15.63 -11.47 -33.32
N ASP A 312 -16.61 -11.51 -34.27
CA ASP A 312 -17.31 -10.33 -34.77
C ASP A 312 -18.45 -9.84 -33.88
N ARG A 313 -18.72 -10.51 -32.74
CA ARG A 313 -19.79 -10.14 -31.81
C ARG A 313 -19.31 -9.02 -30.89
N ASN A 314 -20.17 -8.05 -30.64
CA ASN A 314 -19.87 -6.87 -29.82
C ASN A 314 -21.02 -6.49 -28.87
N GLY A 315 -21.78 -7.49 -28.38
CA GLY A 315 -22.79 -7.26 -27.36
C GLY A 315 -22.13 -6.78 -26.06
N PRO A 316 -22.67 -5.73 -25.41
CA PRO A 316 -22.05 -5.12 -24.26
C PRO A 316 -22.05 -6.01 -23.02
N LEU A 317 -21.00 -5.93 -22.20
CA LEU A 317 -21.01 -6.33 -20.80
C LEU A 317 -21.48 -5.13 -19.98
N VAL A 318 -22.54 -5.29 -19.19
CA VAL A 318 -23.20 -4.18 -18.51
C VAL A 318 -23.17 -4.35 -17.01
N PHE A 319 -22.74 -3.30 -16.30
CA PHE A 319 -22.85 -3.19 -14.85
C PHE A 319 -23.76 -2.04 -14.46
N GLU A 320 -24.56 -2.26 -13.41
CA GLU A 320 -25.40 -1.25 -12.77
C GLU A 320 -25.13 -1.25 -11.27
N PHE A 321 -24.86 -0.08 -10.72
CA PHE A 321 -24.61 0.11 -9.27
C PHE A 321 -24.90 1.57 -8.89
N THR A 322 -25.05 1.82 -7.59
CA THR A 322 -25.15 3.17 -7.05
C THR A 322 -23.84 3.53 -6.38
N GLY A 323 -23.21 4.64 -6.78
CA GLY A 323 -21.89 5.05 -6.28
C GLY A 323 -21.56 6.49 -6.61
N LYS A 324 -20.37 6.92 -6.21
CA LYS A 324 -19.84 8.28 -6.42
C LYS A 324 -18.77 8.32 -7.51
N HIS A 325 -17.80 7.40 -7.46
CA HIS A 325 -16.74 7.27 -8.45
C HIS A 325 -16.75 5.85 -9.01
N ALA A 326 -16.34 5.69 -10.26
CA ALA A 326 -16.37 4.40 -10.96
C ALA A 326 -15.03 4.10 -11.63
N TYR A 327 -14.58 2.85 -11.54
CA TYR A 327 -13.31 2.36 -12.06
C TYR A 327 -13.47 1.02 -12.74
N VAL A 328 -12.51 0.69 -13.61
CA VAL A 328 -12.35 -0.64 -14.21
C VAL A 328 -10.95 -1.17 -13.93
N VAL A 329 -10.84 -2.46 -13.66
CA VAL A 329 -9.57 -3.19 -13.65
C VAL A 329 -9.51 -4.02 -14.92
N TYR A 330 -8.45 -3.84 -15.70
CA TYR A 330 -8.24 -4.48 -16.99
C TYR A 330 -6.79 -4.97 -17.14
N PRO A 331 -6.47 -5.98 -17.96
CA PRO A 331 -5.10 -6.47 -18.09
C PRO A 331 -4.28 -5.61 -19.05
N ALA A 332 -2.99 -5.44 -18.75
CA ALA A 332 -1.98 -5.06 -19.72
C ALA A 332 -1.36 -6.33 -20.32
N SER A 333 -1.80 -6.73 -21.51
CA SER A 333 -1.44 -8.01 -22.15
C SER A 333 -0.46 -7.85 -23.30
N GLY A 334 0.59 -8.70 -23.34
CA GLY A 334 1.51 -8.81 -24.48
C GLY A 334 0.95 -9.61 -25.66
N THR A 335 -0.24 -10.17 -25.53
CA THR A 335 -0.89 -10.97 -26.58
C THR A 335 -1.53 -10.06 -27.63
N LYS A 336 -1.07 -10.18 -28.88
CA LYS A 336 -1.47 -9.27 -29.98
C LYS A 336 -2.94 -9.35 -30.40
N THR A 337 -3.71 -10.30 -29.86
CA THR A 337 -5.15 -10.39 -30.11
C THR A 337 -5.96 -9.46 -29.21
N PHE A 338 -5.35 -8.94 -28.15
CA PHE A 338 -6.00 -7.91 -27.31
C PHE A 338 -6.14 -6.59 -28.04
N GLY A 339 -7.25 -5.90 -27.80
CA GLY A 339 -7.63 -4.66 -28.45
C GLY A 339 -7.93 -3.52 -27.49
N THR A 340 -8.78 -2.63 -27.94
CA THR A 340 -9.21 -1.46 -27.15
C THR A 340 -10.60 -1.72 -26.57
N LEU A 341 -10.69 -1.71 -25.24
CA LEU A 341 -11.93 -1.72 -24.47
C LEU A 341 -12.53 -0.30 -24.51
N VAL A 342 -13.82 -0.21 -24.81
CA VAL A 342 -14.59 1.05 -24.74
C VAL A 342 -15.62 0.91 -23.63
N ALA A 343 -15.66 1.87 -22.75
CA ALA A 343 -16.66 1.99 -21.69
C ALA A 343 -17.56 3.20 -21.95
N ASN A 344 -18.85 2.98 -22.22
CA ASN A 344 -19.85 4.04 -22.18
C ASN A 344 -20.41 4.13 -20.76
N VAL A 345 -20.26 5.29 -20.15
CA VAL A 345 -20.63 5.54 -18.75
C VAL A 345 -21.87 6.42 -18.71
N TYR A 346 -22.95 5.85 -18.19
CA TYR A 346 -24.18 6.58 -17.91
C TYR A 346 -24.29 6.84 -16.41
N PHE A 347 -24.65 8.07 -16.05
CA PHE A 347 -24.90 8.48 -14.67
C PHE A 347 -26.28 9.12 -14.57
N ASN A 348 -27.15 8.58 -13.72
CA ASN A 348 -28.57 8.95 -13.61
C ASN A 348 -29.33 8.94 -14.97
N GLY A 349 -28.96 7.99 -15.84
CA GLY A 349 -29.58 7.80 -17.15
C GLY A 349 -29.02 8.65 -18.29
N GLU A 350 -28.07 9.55 -18.02
CA GLU A 350 -27.40 10.38 -19.04
C GLU A 350 -26.01 9.84 -19.35
N LEU A 351 -25.62 9.77 -20.62
CA LEU A 351 -24.26 9.44 -21.04
C LEU A 351 -23.33 10.60 -20.62
N VAL A 352 -22.41 10.33 -19.67
CA VAL A 352 -21.50 11.33 -19.12
C VAL A 352 -20.08 11.19 -19.64
N ASP A 353 -19.63 9.97 -19.93
CA ASP A 353 -18.30 9.67 -20.44
C ASP A 353 -18.31 8.51 -21.43
N THR A 354 -17.34 8.53 -22.35
CA THR A 354 -16.93 7.39 -23.16
C THR A 354 -15.41 7.30 -23.08
N VAL A 355 -14.91 6.23 -22.43
CA VAL A 355 -13.48 6.06 -22.11
C VAL A 355 -12.93 4.85 -22.84
N GLU A 356 -11.72 4.95 -23.34
CA GLU A 356 -11.02 3.88 -24.04
C GLU A 356 -9.81 3.38 -23.26
N PHE A 357 -9.63 2.05 -23.14
CA PHE A 357 -8.50 1.42 -22.52
C PHE A 357 -7.85 0.44 -23.50
N ASN A 358 -6.60 0.65 -23.86
CA ASN A 358 -5.85 -0.29 -24.68
C ASN A 358 -5.30 -1.41 -23.79
N GLU A 359 -5.79 -2.62 -23.98
CA GLU A 359 -5.33 -3.78 -23.23
C GLU A 359 -4.07 -4.43 -23.81
N TYR A 360 -3.72 -4.12 -25.06
CA TYR A 360 -2.45 -4.57 -25.63
C TYR A 360 -1.31 -3.66 -25.19
N LEU A 361 -0.31 -4.27 -24.55
CA LEU A 361 0.96 -3.62 -24.19
C LEU A 361 2.11 -4.53 -24.61
N GLU A 362 3.02 -4.05 -25.46
CA GLU A 362 4.21 -4.83 -25.84
C GLU A 362 5.04 -5.20 -24.59
N GLY A 363 5.28 -6.50 -24.41
CA GLY A 363 5.92 -7.02 -23.19
C GLY A 363 4.99 -7.14 -21.98
N GLY A 364 3.71 -6.85 -22.13
CA GLY A 364 2.72 -7.03 -21.07
C GLY A 364 2.57 -8.49 -20.65
N TRP A 365 2.29 -8.71 -19.37
CA TRP A 365 2.20 -10.05 -18.76
C TRP A 365 0.86 -10.28 -18.03
N ASN A 366 -0.20 -9.60 -18.51
CA ASN A 366 -1.54 -9.58 -17.93
C ASN A 366 -1.62 -8.92 -16.53
N CYS A 367 -0.69 -7.99 -16.25
CA CYS A 367 -0.73 -7.18 -15.04
C CYS A 367 -2.04 -6.38 -14.97
N PRO A 368 -2.73 -6.37 -13.83
CA PRO A 368 -3.95 -5.59 -13.67
C PRO A 368 -3.64 -4.09 -13.60
N TYR A 369 -4.31 -3.33 -14.47
CA TYR A 369 -4.26 -1.86 -14.50
C TYR A 369 -5.62 -1.31 -14.08
N VAL A 370 -5.61 -0.15 -13.45
CA VAL A 370 -6.83 0.58 -13.07
C VAL A 370 -7.09 1.70 -14.06
N GLY A 371 -8.30 1.73 -14.61
CA GLY A 371 -8.82 2.82 -15.40
C GLY A 371 -9.91 3.58 -14.64
N THR A 372 -9.84 4.92 -14.63
CA THR A 372 -10.92 5.75 -14.14
C THR A 372 -12.03 5.82 -15.19
N LEU A 373 -13.26 5.51 -14.81
CA LEU A 373 -14.43 5.60 -15.66
C LEU A 373 -15.12 6.96 -15.51
N HIS A 374 -15.37 7.38 -14.27
CA HIS A 374 -16.01 8.67 -13.99
C HIS A 374 -15.80 9.07 -12.53
N HIS A 375 -15.71 10.38 -12.29
CA HIS A 375 -15.78 11.00 -10.98
C HIS A 375 -16.98 11.91 -10.85
N SER A 376 -17.87 11.60 -9.90
CA SER A 376 -19.01 12.46 -9.58
C SER A 376 -18.83 13.11 -8.20
N PRO A 377 -19.29 14.35 -8.02
CA PRO A 377 -19.32 14.97 -6.68
C PRO A 377 -20.45 14.43 -5.80
N LYS A 378 -21.34 13.60 -6.35
CA LYS A 378 -22.54 13.06 -5.67
C LYS A 378 -22.71 11.58 -5.98
N VAL A 379 -23.29 10.86 -5.04
CA VAL A 379 -23.76 9.50 -5.27
C VAL A 379 -24.94 9.52 -6.27
N GLY A 380 -24.94 8.57 -7.20
CA GLY A 380 -25.98 8.40 -8.20
C GLY A 380 -25.95 7.02 -8.83
N ASP A 381 -26.87 6.75 -9.74
CA ASP A 381 -27.02 5.46 -10.39
C ASP A 381 -26.14 5.40 -11.64
N TYR A 382 -25.20 4.47 -11.63
CA TYR A 382 -24.34 4.16 -12.77
C TYR A 382 -24.90 3.02 -13.61
N ARG A 383 -24.77 3.16 -14.93
CA ARG A 383 -24.82 2.06 -15.90
C ARG A 383 -23.58 2.17 -16.77
N ILE A 384 -22.79 1.10 -16.83
CA ILE A 384 -21.54 1.04 -17.60
C ILE A 384 -21.66 -0.07 -18.63
N GLU A 385 -21.40 0.26 -19.90
CA GLU A 385 -21.44 -0.68 -21.02
C GLU A 385 -20.05 -0.85 -21.63
N PHE A 386 -19.47 -2.03 -21.47
CA PHE A 386 -18.16 -2.37 -22.03
C PHE A 386 -18.32 -3.08 -23.37
N THR A 387 -17.62 -2.57 -24.41
CA THR A 387 -17.59 -3.14 -25.76
C THR A 387 -16.17 -3.07 -26.32
N ALA A 388 -15.93 -3.74 -27.48
CA ALA A 388 -14.75 -3.48 -28.28
C ALA A 388 -14.94 -2.19 -29.11
N LYS A 389 -13.83 -1.50 -29.39
CA LYS A 389 -13.83 -0.35 -30.29
C LYS A 389 -14.34 -0.76 -31.69
N GLU A 390 -15.23 0.06 -32.29
CA GLU A 390 -15.94 -0.30 -33.51
C GLU A 390 -15.03 -0.64 -34.71
N ASP A 391 -13.89 0.02 -34.83
CA ASP A 391 -12.91 -0.22 -35.89
C ASP A 391 -12.06 -1.48 -35.66
N ASN A 392 -12.14 -2.10 -34.48
CA ASN A 392 -11.41 -3.31 -34.11
C ASN A 392 -12.27 -4.27 -33.25
N VAL A 393 -13.49 -4.58 -33.69
CA VAL A 393 -14.40 -5.48 -32.95
C VAL A 393 -13.81 -6.88 -32.78
N LYS A 394 -13.06 -7.36 -33.77
CA LYS A 394 -12.42 -8.68 -33.76
C LYS A 394 -11.13 -8.64 -32.92
N CYS A 395 -11.30 -8.64 -31.61
CA CYS A 395 -10.22 -8.68 -30.64
C CYS A 395 -10.63 -9.45 -29.38
N ASP A 396 -9.64 -9.84 -28.57
CA ASP A 396 -9.85 -10.30 -27.19
C ASP A 396 -9.88 -9.07 -26.26
N LEU A 397 -10.77 -9.11 -25.27
CA LEU A 397 -10.87 -8.10 -24.21
C LEU A 397 -11.17 -8.77 -22.88
N GLN A 398 -10.75 -8.15 -21.78
CA GLN A 398 -11.06 -8.61 -20.43
C GLN A 398 -11.40 -7.45 -19.50
N VAL A 399 -12.48 -7.57 -18.77
CA VAL A 399 -12.77 -6.78 -17.58
C VAL A 399 -12.45 -7.66 -16.38
N LEU A 400 -11.38 -7.35 -15.65
CA LEU A 400 -10.93 -8.14 -14.51
C LEU A 400 -11.81 -7.89 -13.28
N ALA A 401 -12.16 -6.61 -13.07
CA ALA A 401 -13.11 -6.18 -12.06
C ALA A 401 -13.71 -4.83 -12.45
N VAL A 402 -14.85 -4.49 -11.87
CA VAL A 402 -15.39 -3.12 -11.83
C VAL A 402 -15.36 -2.66 -10.37
N ALA A 403 -14.98 -1.41 -10.12
CA ALA A 403 -15.01 -0.89 -8.77
C ALA A 403 -15.74 0.45 -8.71
N TYR A 404 -16.33 0.75 -7.57
CA TYR A 404 -16.96 2.03 -7.30
C TYR A 404 -16.74 2.44 -5.84
N THR A 405 -16.91 3.72 -5.55
CA THR A 405 -16.89 4.23 -4.18
C THR A 405 -18.24 4.82 -3.83
N ASP A 406 -18.60 4.86 -2.56
CA ASP A 406 -19.88 5.36 -2.06
C ASP A 406 -19.73 6.53 -1.06
N LYS A 407 -18.51 6.90 -0.71
CA LYS A 407 -18.15 7.99 0.24
C LYS A 407 -17.63 9.23 -0.45
#